data_617f36191a8d8f5f134a00456e4cf81c
#
_entry.id   617f36191a8d8f5f134a00456e4cf81c
#
_cell.length_a   1.000
_cell.length_b   1.000
_cell.length_c   1.000
_cell.angle_alpha   90.00
_cell.angle_beta   90.00
_cell.angle_gamma   90.00
#
_symmetry.space_group_name_H-M   'P 1'
#
loop_
_entity.id
_entity.type
_entity.pdbx_description
1 polymer ?
#
loop_
_entity_poly.entity_id
_entity_poly.type
_entity_poly.pdbx_seq_one_letter_code
_entity_poly.pdbx_strand_id
1 'polypeptide(L)'
;MYVISRYTFLFTTKRDNIDKYLIYSSITNCFVNVSEDVYQKIHLARKNGDINISLLSKKTFQYLKEAKIIVAPTEDDAFVRQCEIDTYISNYASSHMSLSLAPTSSCNFVCPYCYEKSKPNNTMSDSTIDSLVKFINGHEQVKTVGITWYGGEPLVAFETIKKIVQRIDSDCRAKLISQDIVTNGYNFNDNVIEFFKGHPLKRIQITIDGPEEEHNKLRKLANGKGTYNRIISN
;
A
#
# COMPACT_ATOMS: atom_id res chain seq x y z
N MET A 1 15.88 32.48 0.21
CA MET A 1 14.46 32.72 -0.09
C MET A 1 13.74 31.40 0.05
N TYR A 2 12.56 31.40 0.64
CA TYR A 2 11.69 30.24 0.79
C TYR A 2 10.29 30.58 0.31
N VAL A 3 9.54 29.57 -0.14
CA VAL A 3 8.16 29.67 -0.61
C VAL A 3 7.28 28.64 0.07
N ILE A 4 5.99 28.81 0.00
CA ILE A 4 5.05 27.76 0.39
C ILE A 4 4.90 26.80 -0.80
N SER A 5 5.14 25.51 -0.55
CA SER A 5 4.97 24.49 -1.59
C SER A 5 3.57 24.54 -2.19
N ARG A 6 3.46 24.44 -3.51
CA ARG A 6 2.17 24.33 -4.23
C ARG A 6 1.38 23.07 -3.87
N TYR A 7 2.02 22.10 -3.27
CA TYR A 7 1.45 20.84 -2.75
C TYR A 7 0.98 20.94 -1.30
N THR A 8 0.82 22.18 -0.79
CA THR A 8 0.33 22.48 0.56
C THR A 8 -1.14 22.85 0.51
N PHE A 9 -1.96 22.29 1.39
CA PHE A 9 -3.38 22.56 1.52
C PHE A 9 -3.70 23.01 2.94
N LEU A 10 -4.56 24.03 3.04
CA LEU A 10 -4.92 24.69 4.29
C LEU A 10 -6.35 24.36 4.66
N PHE A 11 -6.58 23.89 5.89
CA PHE A 11 -7.87 23.50 6.41
C PHE A 11 -8.15 24.14 7.75
N THR A 12 -9.41 24.48 8.00
CA THR A 12 -9.93 24.82 9.32
C THR A 12 -11.01 23.83 9.69
N THR A 13 -11.04 23.41 10.94
CA THR A 13 -12.08 22.51 11.47
C THR A 13 -12.38 22.87 12.91
N LYS A 14 -13.51 22.39 13.44
CA LYS A 14 -13.87 22.56 14.85
C LYS A 14 -13.87 21.21 15.54
N ARG A 15 -13.26 21.15 16.72
CA ARG A 15 -13.36 20.02 17.63
C ARG A 15 -13.66 20.56 19.03
N ASP A 16 -14.73 20.07 19.66
CA ASP A 16 -15.18 20.51 20.97
C ASP A 16 -15.38 22.05 21.06
N ASN A 17 -15.97 22.63 20.01
CA ASN A 17 -16.13 24.10 19.80
C ASN A 17 -14.82 24.91 19.73
N ILE A 18 -13.68 24.28 19.60
CA ILE A 18 -12.36 24.91 19.43
C ILE A 18 -11.95 24.84 17.97
N ASP A 19 -11.60 25.99 17.39
CA ASP A 19 -11.06 26.05 16.03
C ASP A 19 -9.69 25.38 15.97
N LYS A 20 -9.48 24.52 14.96
CA LYS A 20 -8.23 23.84 14.66
C LYS A 20 -7.75 24.28 13.29
N TYR A 21 -6.47 24.59 13.21
CA TYR A 21 -5.82 25.05 11.98
C TYR A 21 -4.85 23.98 11.53
N LEU A 22 -5.15 23.36 10.39
CA LEU A 22 -4.41 22.21 9.86
C LEU A 22 -3.78 22.60 8.51
N ILE A 23 -2.56 22.18 8.32
CA ILE A 23 -1.85 22.29 7.04
C ILE A 23 -1.48 20.88 6.59
N TYR A 24 -1.88 20.51 5.38
CA TYR A 24 -1.56 19.22 4.78
C TYR A 24 -0.51 19.39 3.68
N SER A 25 0.50 18.57 3.71
CA SER A 25 1.48 18.43 2.63
C SER A 25 1.24 17.12 1.88
N SER A 26 0.91 17.20 0.59
CA SER A 26 0.77 15.98 -0.21
C SER A 26 2.10 15.36 -0.62
N ILE A 27 3.23 16.09 -0.50
CA ILE A 27 4.57 15.54 -0.72
C ILE A 27 4.93 14.51 0.35
N THR A 28 4.68 14.85 1.62
CA THR A 28 5.02 13.99 2.77
C THR A 28 3.81 13.21 3.30
N ASN A 29 2.62 13.45 2.73
CA ASN A 29 1.35 12.88 3.17
C ASN A 29 1.09 13.08 4.68
N CYS A 30 1.38 14.27 5.19
CA CYS A 30 1.22 14.58 6.61
C CYS A 30 0.34 15.80 6.87
N PHE A 31 -0.36 15.77 8.01
CA PHE A 31 -1.07 16.92 8.56
C PHE A 31 -0.26 17.54 9.69
N VAL A 32 -0.15 18.85 9.66
CA VAL A 32 0.50 19.66 10.71
C VAL A 32 -0.56 20.52 11.38
N ASN A 33 -0.72 20.35 12.69
CA ASN A 33 -1.57 21.24 13.48
C ASN A 33 -0.73 22.45 13.91
N VAL A 34 -1.22 23.65 13.63
CA VAL A 34 -0.53 24.93 13.90
C VAL A 34 -1.44 25.89 14.67
N SER A 35 -0.84 26.93 15.26
CA SER A 35 -1.61 28.04 15.81
C SER A 35 -2.25 28.86 14.70
N GLU A 36 -3.30 29.62 15.04
CA GLU A 36 -3.94 30.56 14.11
C GLU A 36 -2.95 31.54 13.50
N ASP A 37 -2.06 32.11 14.31
CA ASP A 37 -1.03 33.04 13.86
C ASP A 37 -0.12 32.44 12.76
N VAL A 38 0.36 31.20 12.97
CA VAL A 38 1.17 30.49 11.97
C VAL A 38 0.36 30.20 10.71
N TYR A 39 -0.89 29.77 10.87
CA TYR A 39 -1.78 29.50 9.75
C TYR A 39 -1.99 30.73 8.87
N GLN A 40 -2.27 31.89 9.48
CA GLN A 40 -2.45 33.15 8.76
C GLN A 40 -1.18 33.59 8.01
N LYS A 41 0.00 33.42 8.66
CA LYS A 41 1.29 33.71 8.01
C LYS A 41 1.51 32.84 6.77
N ILE A 42 1.22 31.53 6.86
CA ILE A 42 1.33 30.61 5.73
C ILE A 42 0.30 30.97 4.63
N HIS A 43 -0.93 31.30 5.01
CA HIS A 43 -1.97 31.70 4.06
C HIS A 43 -1.59 32.98 3.29
N LEU A 44 -1.05 33.98 3.96
CA LEU A 44 -0.57 35.21 3.34
C LEU A 44 0.65 34.95 2.45
N ALA A 45 1.62 34.18 2.93
CA ALA A 45 2.82 33.83 2.16
C ALA A 45 2.47 33.09 0.86
N ARG A 46 1.45 32.24 0.88
CA ARG A 46 0.97 31.54 -0.33
C ARG A 46 0.40 32.53 -1.37
N LYS A 47 -0.24 33.62 -0.93
CA LYS A 47 -0.75 34.65 -1.83
C LYS A 47 0.35 35.56 -2.40
N ASN A 48 1.37 35.84 -1.57
CA ASN A 48 2.44 36.80 -1.91
C ASN A 48 3.60 36.15 -2.68
N GLY A 49 3.67 34.79 -2.70
CA GLY A 49 4.69 34.03 -3.42
C GLY A 49 5.99 33.80 -2.64
N ASP A 50 6.14 34.40 -1.45
CA ASP A 50 7.31 34.19 -0.57
C ASP A 50 6.91 34.17 0.90
N ILE A 51 7.77 33.63 1.75
CA ILE A 51 7.57 33.61 3.18
C ILE A 51 8.74 34.29 3.91
N ASN A 52 8.41 35.25 4.76
CA ASN A 52 9.36 35.82 5.70
C ASN A 52 9.55 34.86 6.91
N ILE A 53 10.61 34.05 6.86
CA ILE A 53 10.90 33.05 7.91
C ILE A 53 11.24 33.67 9.27
N SER A 54 11.63 34.96 9.33
CA SER A 54 11.92 35.63 10.60
C SER A 54 10.67 35.82 11.47
N LEU A 55 9.47 35.70 10.87
CA LEU A 55 8.19 35.75 11.57
C LEU A 55 7.80 34.41 12.24
N LEU A 56 8.60 33.36 12.03
CA LEU A 56 8.37 32.03 12.59
C LEU A 56 9.43 31.74 13.67
N SER A 57 9.06 30.99 14.71
CA SER A 57 10.07 30.42 15.60
C SER A 57 10.98 29.43 14.86
N LYS A 58 12.23 29.29 15.31
CA LYS A 58 13.16 28.30 14.71
C LYS A 58 12.57 26.90 14.69
N LYS A 59 11.87 26.50 15.76
CA LYS A 59 11.21 25.19 15.88
C LYS A 59 10.09 25.04 14.86
N THR A 60 9.21 26.05 14.73
CA THR A 60 8.11 26.04 13.78
C THR A 60 8.62 25.99 12.34
N PHE A 61 9.62 26.80 12.01
CA PHE A 61 10.25 26.80 10.68
C PHE A 61 10.83 25.41 10.33
N GLN A 62 11.61 24.82 11.25
CA GLN A 62 12.19 23.51 11.03
C GLN A 62 11.12 22.44 10.79
N TYR A 63 10.06 22.44 11.59
CA TYR A 63 8.97 21.50 11.48
C TYR A 63 8.19 21.62 10.16
N LEU A 64 7.89 22.86 9.74
CA LEU A 64 7.22 23.12 8.46
C LEU A 64 8.13 22.76 7.25
N LYS A 65 9.43 22.93 7.39
CA LYS A 65 10.41 22.53 6.37
C LYS A 65 10.52 21.00 6.23
N GLU A 66 10.57 20.28 7.34
CA GLU A 66 10.56 18.80 7.35
C GLU A 66 9.27 18.25 6.73
N ALA A 67 8.14 18.89 7.02
CA ALA A 67 6.84 18.56 6.41
C ALA A 67 6.74 18.97 4.93
N LYS A 68 7.77 19.58 4.33
CA LYS A 68 7.73 20.11 2.95
C LYS A 68 6.59 21.11 2.68
N ILE A 69 6.21 21.86 3.71
CA ILE A 69 5.26 22.97 3.60
C ILE A 69 6.02 24.22 3.18
N ILE A 70 7.18 24.47 3.79
CA ILE A 70 8.13 25.53 3.40
C ILE A 70 9.28 24.88 2.64
N VAL A 71 9.54 25.33 1.43
CA VAL A 71 10.53 24.73 0.51
C VAL A 71 11.38 25.80 -0.16
N ALA A 72 12.51 25.43 -0.73
CA ALA A 72 13.21 26.30 -1.67
C ALA A 72 12.39 26.41 -2.98
N PRO A 73 12.49 27.51 -3.75
CA PRO A 73 11.66 27.74 -4.94
C PRO A 73 11.72 26.64 -6.00
N THR A 74 12.82 25.88 -6.05
CA THR A 74 13.05 24.81 -7.04
C THR A 74 12.68 23.42 -6.53
N GLU A 75 12.35 23.27 -5.23
CA GLU A 75 12.09 21.92 -4.64
C GLU A 75 10.82 21.28 -5.20
N ASP A 76 9.77 22.06 -5.46
CA ASP A 76 8.53 21.53 -6.04
C ASP A 76 8.74 20.98 -7.45
N ASP A 77 9.55 21.66 -8.27
CA ASP A 77 9.87 21.18 -9.62
C ASP A 77 10.81 19.98 -9.60
N ALA A 78 11.73 19.94 -8.63
CA ALA A 78 12.57 18.77 -8.41
C ALA A 78 11.74 17.55 -7.99
N PHE A 79 10.73 17.75 -7.15
CA PHE A 79 9.79 16.69 -6.76
C PHE A 79 9.02 16.15 -7.97
N VAL A 80 8.48 17.02 -8.84
CA VAL A 80 7.79 16.57 -10.06
C VAL A 80 8.72 15.78 -10.96
N ARG A 81 9.91 16.30 -11.23
CA ARG A 81 10.89 15.59 -12.06
C ARG A 81 11.25 14.21 -11.47
N GLN A 82 11.37 14.11 -10.13
CA GLN A 82 11.61 12.81 -9.51
C GLN A 82 10.44 11.85 -9.73
N CYS A 83 9.20 12.30 -9.56
CA CYS A 83 8.00 11.49 -9.83
C CYS A 83 7.93 11.02 -11.30
N GLU A 84 8.30 11.88 -12.25
CA GLU A 84 8.36 11.54 -13.67
C GLU A 84 9.42 10.47 -13.95
N ILE A 85 10.63 10.62 -13.37
CA ILE A 85 11.71 9.64 -13.49
C ILE A 85 11.29 8.30 -12.87
N ASP A 86 10.72 8.31 -11.67
CA ASP A 86 10.27 7.10 -10.98
C ASP A 86 9.17 6.39 -11.78
N THR A 87 8.26 7.16 -12.36
CA THR A 87 7.22 6.64 -13.25
C THR A 87 7.82 6.03 -14.51
N TYR A 88 8.77 6.72 -15.14
CA TYR A 88 9.48 6.20 -16.31
C TYR A 88 10.23 4.91 -16.00
N ILE A 89 10.99 4.89 -14.91
CA ILE A 89 11.72 3.69 -14.46
C ILE A 89 10.72 2.54 -14.20
N SER A 90 9.63 2.82 -13.49
CA SER A 90 8.61 1.81 -13.18
C SER A 90 7.96 1.22 -14.43
N ASN A 91 7.73 2.03 -15.47
CA ASN A 91 7.04 1.61 -16.68
C ASN A 91 7.97 0.94 -17.71
N TYR A 92 9.24 1.31 -17.73
CA TYR A 92 10.17 0.91 -18.81
C TYR A 92 11.39 0.12 -18.33
N ALA A 93 11.61 -0.01 -17.01
CA ALA A 93 12.68 -0.87 -16.51
C ALA A 93 12.32 -2.34 -16.73
N SER A 94 12.96 -2.98 -17.69
CA SER A 94 12.72 -4.37 -18.07
C SER A 94 13.39 -5.40 -17.14
N SER A 95 14.18 -4.95 -16.16
CA SER A 95 14.93 -5.84 -15.25
C SER A 95 14.10 -6.38 -14.07
N HIS A 96 12.92 -5.80 -13.81
CA HIS A 96 12.00 -6.23 -12.77
C HIS A 96 10.65 -6.62 -13.36
N MET A 97 10.10 -7.75 -12.93
CA MET A 97 8.78 -8.23 -13.30
C MET A 97 7.87 -8.26 -12.06
N SER A 98 6.77 -7.52 -12.10
CA SER A 98 5.72 -7.57 -11.07
C SER A 98 4.56 -8.43 -11.54
N LEU A 99 4.18 -9.42 -10.75
CA LEU A 99 3.12 -10.37 -11.07
C LEU A 99 2.03 -10.31 -10.01
N SER A 100 0.77 -10.24 -10.43
CA SER A 100 -0.38 -10.52 -9.56
C SER A 100 -0.83 -11.94 -9.84
N LEU A 101 -0.70 -12.82 -8.84
CA LEU A 101 -1.01 -14.24 -8.97
C LEU A 101 -2.21 -14.62 -8.11
N ALA A 102 -3.17 -15.29 -8.72
CA ALA A 102 -4.32 -15.88 -8.06
C ALA A 102 -4.11 -17.41 -7.98
N PRO A 103 -3.54 -17.93 -6.89
CA PRO A 103 -3.31 -19.38 -6.74
C PRO A 103 -4.61 -20.18 -6.75
N THR A 104 -5.72 -19.53 -6.40
CA THR A 104 -7.06 -20.10 -6.48
C THR A 104 -8.13 -19.01 -6.67
N SER A 105 -9.23 -19.36 -7.33
CA SER A 105 -10.47 -18.57 -7.36
C SER A 105 -11.41 -18.91 -6.19
N SER A 106 -11.12 -19.96 -5.42
CA SER A 106 -11.92 -20.35 -4.25
C SER A 106 -11.75 -19.33 -3.13
N CYS A 107 -12.81 -19.13 -2.36
CA CYS A 107 -12.79 -18.32 -1.15
C CYS A 107 -13.63 -18.98 -0.06
N ASN A 108 -13.16 -18.93 1.17
CA ASN A 108 -13.87 -19.43 2.34
C ASN A 108 -14.97 -18.46 2.83
N PHE A 109 -15.03 -17.21 2.29
CA PHE A 109 -16.05 -16.22 2.62
C PHE A 109 -17.13 -16.11 1.55
N VAL A 110 -18.31 -15.65 1.97
CA VAL A 110 -19.48 -15.38 1.10
C VAL A 110 -19.94 -13.93 1.23
N CYS A 111 -19.02 -12.98 1.03
CA CYS A 111 -19.30 -11.56 1.11
C CYS A 111 -20.34 -11.14 0.05
N PRO A 112 -21.46 -10.46 0.41
CA PRO A 112 -22.54 -10.12 -0.52
C PRO A 112 -22.13 -9.10 -1.59
N TYR A 113 -21.11 -8.30 -1.33
CA TYR A 113 -20.59 -7.29 -2.26
C TYR A 113 -19.38 -7.77 -3.07
N CYS A 114 -18.99 -9.05 -2.95
CA CYS A 114 -17.85 -9.58 -3.69
C CYS A 114 -18.08 -9.43 -5.20
N TYR A 115 -17.09 -8.83 -5.89
CA TYR A 115 -17.16 -8.68 -7.35
C TYR A 115 -17.08 -10.04 -8.08
N GLU A 116 -16.47 -11.05 -7.48
CA GLU A 116 -16.46 -12.43 -7.95
C GLU A 116 -17.75 -13.12 -7.53
N LYS A 117 -18.81 -12.96 -8.31
CA LYS A 117 -20.15 -13.55 -8.03
C LYS A 117 -20.15 -15.07 -8.17
N SER A 118 -19.43 -15.62 -9.12
CA SER A 118 -19.19 -17.05 -9.24
C SER A 118 -17.76 -17.36 -8.84
N LYS A 119 -17.58 -18.20 -7.84
CA LYS A 119 -16.27 -18.63 -7.36
C LYS A 119 -16.06 -20.08 -7.78
N PRO A 120 -15.61 -20.33 -9.00
CA PRO A 120 -15.30 -21.70 -9.41
C PRO A 120 -14.20 -22.22 -8.48
N ASN A 121 -14.34 -23.48 -8.03
CA ASN A 121 -13.35 -24.10 -7.15
C ASN A 121 -12.11 -24.54 -7.96
N ASN A 122 -11.41 -23.57 -8.53
CA ASN A 122 -10.22 -23.80 -9.34
C ASN A 122 -8.97 -23.37 -8.58
N THR A 123 -8.01 -24.26 -8.52
CA THR A 123 -6.67 -23.99 -8.00
C THR A 123 -5.66 -24.15 -9.14
N MET A 124 -4.63 -23.33 -9.14
CA MET A 124 -3.59 -23.34 -10.16
C MET A 124 -2.93 -24.72 -10.24
N SER A 125 -2.98 -25.33 -11.42
CA SER A 125 -2.43 -26.66 -11.67
C SER A 125 -0.90 -26.62 -11.81
N ASP A 126 -0.27 -27.79 -11.67
CA ASP A 126 1.18 -27.92 -11.90
C ASP A 126 1.60 -27.49 -13.28
N SER A 127 0.79 -27.79 -14.32
CA SER A 127 1.06 -27.33 -15.67
C SER A 127 0.98 -25.82 -15.83
N THR A 128 0.11 -25.15 -15.04
CA THR A 128 0.04 -23.68 -14.99
C THR A 128 1.27 -23.10 -14.31
N ILE A 129 1.74 -23.73 -13.21
CA ILE A 129 2.97 -23.34 -12.52
C ILE A 129 4.18 -23.51 -13.46
N ASP A 130 4.27 -24.62 -14.20
CA ASP A 130 5.32 -24.83 -15.20
C ASP A 130 5.32 -23.76 -16.28
N SER A 131 4.12 -23.37 -16.72
CA SER A 131 3.96 -22.28 -17.71
C SER A 131 4.38 -20.93 -17.14
N LEU A 132 4.09 -20.67 -15.86
CA LEU A 132 4.55 -19.45 -15.16
C LEU A 132 6.08 -19.38 -15.10
N VAL A 133 6.75 -20.50 -14.73
CA VAL A 133 8.22 -20.58 -14.72
C VAL A 133 8.81 -20.35 -16.10
N LYS A 134 8.23 -20.97 -17.15
CA LYS A 134 8.63 -20.73 -18.54
C LYS A 134 8.44 -19.27 -18.96
N PHE A 135 7.32 -18.67 -18.57
CA PHE A 135 7.04 -17.26 -18.84
C PHE A 135 8.08 -16.34 -18.22
N ILE A 136 8.40 -16.52 -16.95
CA ILE A 136 9.44 -15.73 -16.27
C ILE A 136 10.80 -15.91 -16.97
N ASN A 137 11.20 -17.13 -17.24
CA ASN A 137 12.48 -17.45 -17.88
C ASN A 137 12.56 -17.00 -19.35
N GLY A 138 11.42 -16.87 -20.04
CA GLY A 138 11.34 -16.34 -21.40
C GLY A 138 11.70 -14.85 -21.52
N HIS A 139 11.73 -14.12 -20.39
CA HIS A 139 12.12 -12.72 -20.34
C HIS A 139 13.57 -12.58 -19.82
N GLU A 140 14.54 -12.74 -20.72
CA GLU A 140 15.98 -12.81 -20.36
C GLU A 140 16.51 -11.57 -19.64
N GLN A 141 15.93 -10.40 -19.88
CA GLN A 141 16.29 -9.13 -19.24
C GLN A 141 15.84 -9.06 -17.78
N VAL A 142 14.84 -9.85 -17.37
CA VAL A 142 14.30 -9.85 -16.00
C VAL A 142 15.31 -10.48 -15.04
N LYS A 143 15.71 -9.72 -14.02
CA LYS A 143 16.64 -10.14 -12.96
C LYS A 143 15.92 -10.41 -11.65
N THR A 144 14.77 -9.76 -11.44
CA THR A 144 14.03 -9.81 -10.20
C THR A 144 12.52 -9.93 -10.45
N VAL A 145 11.83 -10.64 -9.55
CA VAL A 145 10.38 -10.83 -9.57
C VAL A 145 9.79 -10.33 -8.25
N GLY A 146 8.68 -9.61 -8.35
CA GLY A 146 7.79 -9.29 -7.25
C GLY A 146 6.44 -9.97 -7.44
N ILE A 147 5.82 -10.49 -6.39
CA ILE A 147 4.53 -11.16 -6.46
C ILE A 147 3.53 -10.49 -5.52
N THR A 148 2.34 -10.21 -6.03
CA THR A 148 1.17 -9.90 -5.21
C THR A 148 0.22 -11.10 -5.24
N TRP A 149 0.06 -11.76 -4.10
CA TRP A 149 -0.89 -12.85 -3.94
C TRP A 149 -2.31 -12.29 -3.82
N TYR A 150 -3.18 -12.76 -4.69
CA TYR A 150 -4.56 -12.30 -4.84
C TYR A 150 -5.50 -13.48 -5.16
N GLY A 151 -6.72 -13.21 -5.61
CA GLY A 151 -7.70 -14.19 -6.08
C GLY A 151 -8.96 -14.24 -5.21
N GLY A 152 -9.60 -15.37 -5.07
CA GLY A 152 -10.71 -15.54 -4.14
C GLY A 152 -10.23 -15.32 -2.71
N GLU A 153 -9.51 -16.29 -2.16
CA GLU A 153 -8.70 -16.15 -0.93
C GLU A 153 -7.40 -16.94 -1.12
N PRO A 154 -6.25 -16.26 -1.26
CA PRO A 154 -5.00 -16.95 -1.58
C PRO A 154 -4.58 -17.99 -0.53
N LEU A 155 -4.85 -17.76 0.74
CA LEU A 155 -4.48 -18.68 1.82
C LEU A 155 -5.38 -19.94 1.89
N VAL A 156 -6.44 -20.04 1.10
CA VAL A 156 -7.16 -21.31 0.88
C VAL A 156 -6.29 -22.29 0.08
N ALA A 157 -5.43 -21.78 -0.78
CA ALA A 157 -4.47 -22.57 -1.58
C ALA A 157 -3.02 -22.31 -1.13
N PHE A 158 -2.77 -22.31 0.17
CA PHE A 158 -1.44 -22.00 0.72
C PHE A 158 -0.34 -22.96 0.24
N GLU A 159 -0.64 -24.24 0.09
CA GLU A 159 0.31 -25.23 -0.46
C GLU A 159 0.71 -24.89 -1.91
N THR A 160 -0.24 -24.35 -2.70
CA THR A 160 0.06 -23.88 -4.05
C THR A 160 0.98 -22.65 -4.02
N ILE A 161 0.78 -21.72 -3.07
CA ILE A 161 1.69 -20.59 -2.87
C ILE A 161 3.10 -21.10 -2.58
N LYS A 162 3.26 -22.01 -1.62
CA LYS A 162 4.56 -22.60 -1.28
C LYS A 162 5.23 -23.23 -2.50
N LYS A 163 4.47 -24.00 -3.26
CA LYS A 163 4.96 -24.64 -4.48
C LYS A 163 5.43 -23.63 -5.53
N ILE A 164 4.67 -22.56 -5.76
CA ILE A 164 5.04 -21.51 -6.72
C ILE A 164 6.34 -20.82 -6.28
N VAL A 165 6.45 -20.43 -5.00
CA VAL A 165 7.66 -19.81 -4.45
C VAL A 165 8.87 -20.72 -4.64
N GLN A 166 8.78 -21.99 -4.23
CA GLN A 166 9.85 -22.97 -4.37
C GLN A 166 10.27 -23.17 -5.84
N ARG A 167 9.30 -23.23 -6.77
CA ARG A 167 9.58 -23.37 -8.20
C ARG A 167 10.24 -22.12 -8.80
N ILE A 168 9.86 -20.93 -8.36
CA ILE A 168 10.56 -19.71 -8.77
C ILE A 168 11.99 -19.68 -8.25
N ASP A 169 12.19 -20.03 -6.98
CA ASP A 169 13.52 -20.02 -6.36
C ASP A 169 14.45 -21.08 -6.98
N SER A 170 13.93 -22.27 -7.34
CA SER A 170 14.75 -23.36 -7.90
C SER A 170 14.96 -23.27 -9.42
N ASP A 171 13.93 -22.86 -10.18
CA ASP A 171 13.87 -23.05 -11.62
C ASP A 171 13.95 -21.75 -12.41
N CYS A 172 13.82 -20.56 -11.75
CA CYS A 172 13.93 -19.28 -12.42
C CYS A 172 15.33 -18.67 -12.28
N ARG A 173 15.79 -17.98 -13.36
CA ARG A 173 17.00 -17.16 -13.32
C ARG A 173 16.80 -15.87 -12.52
N ALA A 174 15.59 -15.33 -12.56
CA ALA A 174 15.20 -14.13 -11.84
C ALA A 174 14.95 -14.47 -10.37
N LYS A 175 15.40 -13.58 -9.46
CA LYS A 175 15.23 -13.76 -8.01
C LYS A 175 13.90 -13.20 -7.54
N LEU A 176 13.17 -13.94 -6.72
CA LEU A 176 12.01 -13.43 -6.00
C LEU A 176 12.49 -12.50 -4.86
N ILE A 177 12.20 -11.20 -4.98
CA ILE A 177 12.72 -10.19 -4.04
C ILE A 177 11.66 -9.54 -3.18
N SER A 178 10.39 -9.68 -3.54
CA SER A 178 9.29 -9.13 -2.75
C SER A 178 8.01 -9.91 -2.96
N GLN A 179 7.23 -10.00 -1.89
CA GLN A 179 5.90 -10.57 -1.94
C GLN A 179 4.93 -9.66 -1.17
N ASP A 180 3.76 -9.45 -1.72
CA ASP A 180 2.63 -8.80 -1.08
C ASP A 180 1.47 -9.80 -1.02
N ILE A 181 0.59 -9.69 -0.04
CA ILE A 181 -0.61 -10.52 0.03
C ILE A 181 -1.83 -9.68 0.36
N VAL A 182 -2.91 -9.90 -0.41
CA VAL A 182 -4.25 -9.40 -0.12
C VAL A 182 -5.09 -10.59 0.32
N THR A 183 -5.48 -10.63 1.57
CA THR A 183 -6.16 -11.77 2.20
C THR A 183 -7.32 -11.32 3.09
N ASN A 184 -8.28 -12.20 3.31
CA ASN A 184 -9.29 -11.96 4.33
C ASN A 184 -8.78 -12.18 5.76
N GLY A 185 -7.56 -12.69 5.93
CA GLY A 185 -6.87 -12.86 7.20
C GLY A 185 -7.30 -14.08 8.03
N TYR A 186 -8.35 -14.80 7.64
CA TYR A 186 -8.90 -15.90 8.44
C TYR A 186 -7.94 -17.10 8.59
N ASN A 187 -7.19 -17.40 7.53
CA ASN A 187 -6.20 -18.49 7.51
C ASN A 187 -4.75 -18.00 7.76
N PHE A 188 -4.58 -16.77 8.21
CA PHE A 188 -3.26 -16.20 8.51
C PHE A 188 -2.79 -16.69 9.88
N ASN A 189 -2.25 -17.90 9.94
CA ASN A 189 -1.84 -18.61 11.14
C ASN A 189 -0.32 -18.78 11.23
N ASP A 190 0.16 -19.40 12.33
CA ASP A 190 1.59 -19.59 12.61
C ASP A 190 2.34 -20.32 11.47
N ASN A 191 1.70 -21.28 10.79
CA ASN A 191 2.34 -21.99 9.66
C ASN A 191 2.59 -21.04 8.47
N VAL A 192 1.64 -20.13 8.21
CA VAL A 192 1.77 -19.08 7.18
C VAL A 192 2.88 -18.12 7.57
N ILE A 193 2.88 -17.67 8.82
CA ILE A 193 3.89 -16.76 9.36
C ILE A 193 5.28 -17.38 9.25
N GLU A 194 5.45 -18.64 9.68
CA GLU A 194 6.74 -19.32 9.65
C GLU A 194 7.29 -19.48 8.24
N PHE A 195 6.46 -19.83 7.28
CA PHE A 195 6.87 -19.89 5.88
C PHE A 195 7.36 -18.53 5.37
N PHE A 196 6.62 -17.46 5.65
CA PHE A 196 6.98 -16.13 5.18
C PHE A 196 8.12 -15.46 5.97
N LYS A 197 8.60 -16.02 7.08
CA LYS A 197 9.88 -15.60 7.67
C LYS A 197 11.07 -15.91 6.75
N GLY A 198 11.04 -17.05 6.06
CA GLY A 198 12.04 -17.41 5.06
C GLY A 198 11.83 -16.77 3.68
N HIS A 199 10.62 -16.30 3.40
CA HIS A 199 10.20 -15.76 2.10
C HIS A 199 9.43 -14.43 2.33
N PRO A 200 10.12 -13.34 2.67
CA PRO A 200 9.50 -12.19 3.35
C PRO A 200 8.36 -11.52 2.57
N LEU A 201 7.22 -11.36 3.24
CA LEU A 201 6.13 -10.48 2.83
C LEU A 201 6.53 -9.03 3.11
N LYS A 202 6.49 -8.20 2.09
CA LYS A 202 6.71 -6.77 2.20
C LYS A 202 5.45 -6.03 2.69
N ARG A 203 4.28 -6.52 2.29
CA ARG A 203 3.00 -5.94 2.67
C ARG A 203 1.95 -7.03 2.84
N ILE A 204 1.15 -6.87 3.89
CA ILE A 204 -0.04 -7.69 4.17
C ILE A 204 -1.23 -6.74 4.20
N GLN A 205 -2.22 -6.99 3.34
CA GLN A 205 -3.46 -6.24 3.33
C GLN A 205 -4.60 -7.12 3.78
N ILE A 206 -5.21 -6.77 4.91
CA ILE A 206 -6.38 -7.47 5.46
C ILE A 206 -7.57 -6.49 5.48
N THR A 207 -8.74 -6.94 5.03
CA THR A 207 -9.94 -6.12 4.98
C THR A 207 -10.82 -6.37 6.21
N ILE A 208 -11.13 -5.30 6.94
CA ILE A 208 -12.09 -5.28 8.05
C ILE A 208 -13.15 -4.22 7.75
N ASP A 209 -14.41 -4.61 7.77
CA ASP A 209 -15.53 -3.76 7.33
C ASP A 209 -16.19 -3.00 8.51
N GLY A 210 -15.50 -2.83 9.62
CA GLY A 210 -16.00 -2.09 10.78
C GLY A 210 -15.98 -2.92 12.08
N PRO A 211 -16.77 -2.54 13.08
CA PRO A 211 -16.94 -3.31 14.33
C PRO A 211 -17.43 -4.73 14.07
N GLU A 212 -17.23 -5.63 15.04
CA GLU A 212 -17.51 -7.06 14.91
C GLU A 212 -18.88 -7.36 14.32
N GLU A 213 -19.94 -6.69 14.80
CA GLU A 213 -21.30 -6.93 14.35
C GLU A 213 -21.47 -6.65 12.85
N GLU A 214 -20.99 -5.51 12.37
CA GLU A 214 -21.07 -5.12 10.96
C GLU A 214 -20.16 -6.00 10.08
N HIS A 215 -18.93 -6.26 10.53
CA HIS A 215 -18.02 -7.14 9.81
C HIS A 215 -18.64 -8.54 9.62
N ASN A 216 -19.20 -9.14 10.68
CA ASN A 216 -19.75 -10.49 10.64
C ASN A 216 -21.05 -10.59 9.81
N LYS A 217 -21.80 -9.50 9.61
CA LYS A 217 -22.91 -9.44 8.65
C LYS A 217 -22.43 -9.56 7.21
N LEU A 218 -21.33 -8.89 6.90
CA LEU A 218 -20.81 -8.70 5.54
C LEU A 218 -19.76 -9.77 5.14
N ARG A 219 -18.89 -10.16 6.05
CA ARG A 219 -17.75 -11.05 5.79
C ARG A 219 -17.81 -12.33 6.60
N LYS A 220 -18.80 -13.17 6.28
CA LYS A 220 -19.04 -14.46 6.95
C LYS A 220 -18.49 -15.64 6.13
N LEU A 221 -18.22 -16.74 6.83
CA LEU A 221 -17.93 -18.03 6.19
C LEU A 221 -19.16 -18.55 5.42
N ALA A 222 -18.92 -19.49 4.50
CA ALA A 222 -19.99 -20.15 3.75
C ALA A 222 -21.04 -20.85 4.66
N ASN A 223 -20.67 -21.26 5.87
CA ASN A 223 -21.57 -21.84 6.87
C ASN A 223 -22.27 -20.81 7.75
N GLY A 224 -22.12 -19.51 7.44
CA GLY A 224 -22.75 -18.40 8.16
C GLY A 224 -22.05 -17.94 9.44
N LYS A 225 -20.96 -18.59 9.87
CA LYS A 225 -20.20 -18.18 11.07
C LYS A 225 -19.48 -16.84 10.84
N GLY A 226 -19.41 -16.01 11.90
CA GLY A 226 -18.62 -14.78 11.93
C GLY A 226 -17.12 -15.06 11.85
N THR A 227 -16.37 -14.05 11.41
CA THR A 227 -14.94 -14.17 11.11
C THR A 227 -14.08 -13.16 11.86
N TYR A 228 -14.68 -12.09 12.40
CA TYR A 228 -13.98 -10.96 13.01
C TYR A 228 -12.98 -11.38 14.09
N ASN A 229 -13.42 -12.09 15.12
CA ASN A 229 -12.58 -12.46 16.26
C ASN A 229 -11.41 -13.35 15.84
N ARG A 230 -11.61 -14.24 14.84
CA ARG A 230 -10.55 -15.07 14.30
C ARG A 230 -9.48 -14.23 13.57
N ILE A 231 -9.91 -13.24 12.79
CA ILE A 231 -8.99 -12.36 12.05
C ILE A 231 -8.19 -11.48 13.01
N ILE A 232 -8.83 -10.93 14.04
CA ILE A 232 -8.16 -10.09 15.04
C ILE A 232 -7.19 -10.88 15.91
N SER A 233 -7.44 -12.18 16.12
CA SER A 233 -6.54 -13.04 16.92
C SER A 233 -5.34 -13.57 16.15
N ASN A 234 -5.36 -13.54 14.82
CA ASN A 234 -4.25 -13.95 13.96
C ASN A 234 -3.21 -12.84 13.81
#